data_48215e021d6f16b435b9a7a6f70817d8
#
_entry.id   48215e021d6f16b435b9a7a6f70817d8
#
_cell.length_a   1.000
_cell.length_b   1.000
_cell.length_c   1.000
_cell.angle_alpha   90.00
_cell.angle_beta   90.00
_cell.angle_gamma   90.00
#
_symmetry.space_group_name_H-M   'P 1'
#
loop_
_entity.id
_entity.type
_entity.pdbx_description
1 polymer ?
#
loop_
_entity_poly.entity_id
_entity_poly.type
_entity_poly.pdbx_seq_one_letter_code
_entity_poly.pdbx_strand_id
1 'polypeptide(L)'
;MKKQTLIALAIVTSFCFGFALNSILFRGKEETSKTKKVTGIGGIFFKCKDPKKMREWYQNHLGFNTNQYGSVFEWRQGSDSTKKGFTQWSPFSETTKYFEPSTKDFMINYRVENLENLFKQLKNEGVTILDSIENYDYGKFAHIMDIEGNKIELWEPNDAAYEKLGIQLGSKTIK
;
A
#
# COMPACT_ATOMS: atom_id res chain seq x y z
N MET A 1 -32.87 -51.27 -34.09
CA MET A 1 -31.60 -50.55 -34.08
C MET A 1 -31.73 -49.02 -34.18
N LYS A 2 -32.55 -48.42 -35.04
CA LYS A 2 -32.64 -46.94 -35.21
C LYS A 2 -33.10 -46.14 -33.98
N LYS A 3 -34.01 -46.67 -33.14
CA LYS A 3 -34.52 -45.97 -31.94
C LYS A 3 -33.49 -45.87 -30.80
N GLN A 4 -32.68 -46.89 -30.60
CA GLN A 4 -31.64 -46.90 -29.56
C GLN A 4 -30.48 -45.94 -29.89
N THR A 5 -30.13 -45.82 -31.17
CA THR A 5 -29.10 -44.88 -31.65
C THR A 5 -29.53 -43.40 -31.49
N LEU A 6 -30.84 -43.10 -31.69
CA LEU A 6 -31.38 -41.74 -31.50
C LEU A 6 -31.38 -41.32 -30.02
N ILE A 7 -31.70 -42.22 -29.10
CA ILE A 7 -31.67 -41.97 -27.65
C ILE A 7 -30.26 -41.75 -27.16
N ALA A 8 -29.28 -42.54 -27.62
CA ALA A 8 -27.88 -42.33 -27.25
C ALA A 8 -27.33 -40.99 -27.77
N LEU A 9 -27.71 -40.57 -28.98
CA LEU A 9 -27.31 -39.28 -29.53
C LEU A 9 -27.91 -38.10 -28.76
N ALA A 10 -29.17 -38.17 -28.30
CA ALA A 10 -29.85 -37.17 -27.53
C ALA A 10 -29.22 -37.00 -26.12
N ILE A 11 -28.80 -38.10 -25.49
CA ILE A 11 -28.12 -38.06 -24.18
C ILE A 11 -26.73 -37.41 -24.30
N VAL A 12 -25.96 -37.73 -25.33
CA VAL A 12 -24.63 -37.15 -25.54
C VAL A 12 -24.72 -35.63 -25.82
N THR A 13 -25.68 -35.18 -26.64
CA THR A 13 -25.89 -33.77 -26.95
C THR A 13 -26.34 -32.97 -25.70
N SER A 14 -27.23 -33.55 -24.86
CA SER A 14 -27.64 -32.91 -23.59
C SER A 14 -26.49 -32.78 -22.60
N PHE A 15 -25.58 -33.77 -22.53
CA PHE A 15 -24.40 -33.74 -21.68
C PHE A 15 -23.39 -32.67 -22.14
N CYS A 16 -23.15 -32.59 -23.45
CA CYS A 16 -22.27 -31.57 -24.03
C CYS A 16 -22.84 -30.12 -23.84
N PHE A 17 -24.17 -29.95 -23.95
CA PHE A 17 -24.82 -28.64 -23.72
C PHE A 17 -24.78 -28.25 -22.25
N GLY A 18 -24.94 -29.20 -21.32
CA GLY A 18 -24.82 -28.95 -19.87
C GLY A 18 -23.40 -28.54 -19.47
N PHE A 19 -22.37 -29.13 -20.05
CA PHE A 19 -20.98 -28.76 -19.81
C PHE A 19 -20.64 -27.38 -20.39
N ALA A 20 -21.13 -27.07 -21.60
CA ALA A 20 -20.92 -25.79 -22.23
C ALA A 20 -21.62 -24.63 -21.46
N LEU A 21 -22.86 -24.86 -21.00
CA LEU A 21 -23.59 -23.90 -20.16
C LEU A 21 -22.90 -23.69 -18.78
N ASN A 22 -22.43 -24.76 -18.16
CA ASN A 22 -21.73 -24.70 -16.89
C ASN A 22 -20.41 -23.92 -17.03
N SER A 23 -19.64 -24.13 -18.10
CA SER A 23 -18.41 -23.39 -18.37
C SER A 23 -18.66 -21.91 -18.70
N ILE A 24 -19.80 -21.56 -19.29
CA ILE A 24 -20.20 -20.16 -19.54
C ILE A 24 -20.68 -19.47 -18.25
N LEU A 25 -21.46 -20.18 -17.42
CA LEU A 25 -21.95 -19.67 -16.13
C LEU A 25 -20.84 -19.54 -15.07
N PHE A 26 -19.83 -20.40 -15.11
CA PHE A 26 -18.65 -20.32 -14.23
C PHE A 26 -17.56 -19.36 -14.73
N ARG A 27 -17.59 -18.93 -15.99
CA ARG A 27 -16.67 -17.92 -16.53
C ARG A 27 -16.96 -16.49 -16.07
N GLY A 28 -18.05 -16.27 -15.34
CA GLY A 28 -18.49 -14.95 -14.84
C GLY A 28 -18.17 -14.66 -13.38
N LYS A 29 -17.49 -15.55 -12.66
CA LYS A 29 -16.85 -15.21 -11.39
C LYS A 29 -15.35 -15.19 -11.60
N GLU A 30 -14.82 -14.13 -12.23
CA GLU A 30 -13.54 -13.63 -11.78
C GLU A 30 -13.73 -13.40 -10.27
N GLU A 31 -13.16 -14.27 -9.44
CA GLU A 31 -12.76 -13.85 -8.12
C GLU A 31 -11.85 -12.64 -8.35
N THR A 32 -12.44 -11.46 -8.21
CA THR A 32 -11.66 -10.29 -7.86
C THR A 32 -11.04 -10.70 -6.52
N SER A 33 -9.88 -11.35 -6.59
CA SER A 33 -8.97 -11.45 -5.48
C SER A 33 -8.99 -10.04 -4.89
N LYS A 34 -9.52 -9.91 -3.67
CA LYS A 34 -9.48 -8.64 -2.95
C LYS A 34 -8.00 -8.37 -2.71
N THR A 35 -7.38 -7.77 -3.70
CA THR A 35 -5.98 -7.34 -3.65
C THR A 35 -5.92 -6.45 -2.42
N LYS A 36 -5.15 -6.85 -1.43
CA LYS A 36 -4.96 -6.03 -0.24
C LYS A 36 -4.38 -4.72 -0.74
N LYS A 37 -5.17 -3.65 -0.66
CA LYS A 37 -4.75 -2.33 -1.13
C LYS A 37 -3.60 -1.81 -0.27
N VAL A 38 -3.70 -1.99 1.05
CA VAL A 38 -2.70 -1.56 2.05
C VAL A 38 -2.04 -2.79 2.66
N THR A 39 -0.71 -2.77 2.72
CA THR A 39 0.12 -3.87 3.24
C THR A 39 0.78 -3.54 4.60
N GLY A 40 0.75 -2.27 5.01
CA GLY A 40 1.30 -1.83 6.29
C GLY A 40 1.37 -0.31 6.40
N ILE A 41 1.87 0.16 7.54
CA ILE A 41 2.17 1.56 7.77
C ILE A 41 3.61 1.82 7.32
N GLY A 42 3.78 2.69 6.33
CA GLY A 42 5.08 3.09 5.80
C GLY A 42 5.68 4.29 6.53
N GLY A 43 4.82 5.16 7.08
CA GLY A 43 5.29 6.32 7.83
C GLY A 43 4.23 6.94 8.74
N ILE A 44 4.72 7.56 9.81
CA ILE A 44 3.96 8.39 10.74
C ILE A 44 4.63 9.75 10.76
N PHE A 45 3.98 10.74 10.17
CA PHE A 45 4.47 12.09 10.01
C PHE A 45 3.60 13.04 10.82
N PHE A 46 4.21 13.97 11.55
CA PHE A 46 3.49 14.92 12.37
C PHE A 46 4.24 16.24 12.50
N LYS A 47 3.50 17.31 12.71
CA LYS A 47 4.06 18.65 12.94
C LYS A 47 4.49 18.84 14.38
N CYS A 48 5.58 19.56 14.57
CA CYS A 48 6.04 20.01 15.87
C CYS A 48 6.82 21.33 15.75
N LYS A 49 6.96 22.05 16.84
CA LYS A 49 7.64 23.36 16.87
C LYS A 49 9.12 23.25 16.53
N ASP A 50 9.80 22.24 17.05
CA ASP A 50 11.24 22.04 16.86
C ASP A 50 11.53 20.56 16.58
N PRO A 51 11.59 20.15 15.31
CA PRO A 51 11.87 18.76 14.93
C PRO A 51 13.20 18.22 15.47
N LYS A 52 14.21 19.07 15.61
CA LYS A 52 15.51 18.65 16.14
C LYS A 52 15.40 18.27 17.62
N LYS A 53 14.84 19.16 18.45
CA LYS A 53 14.61 18.88 19.87
C LYS A 53 13.67 17.71 20.08
N MET A 54 12.66 17.54 19.21
CA MET A 54 11.76 16.39 19.25
C MET A 54 12.53 15.08 19.06
N ARG A 55 13.39 14.98 18.03
CA ARG A 55 14.25 13.81 17.80
C ARG A 55 15.19 13.54 18.96
N GLU A 56 15.86 14.56 19.48
CA GLU A 56 16.75 14.47 20.65
C GLU A 56 16.02 13.94 21.88
N TRP A 57 14.79 14.42 22.13
CA TRP A 57 13.97 13.96 23.26
C TRP A 57 13.66 12.45 23.14
N TYR A 58 13.18 12.02 21.97
CA TYR A 58 12.87 10.60 21.75
C TYR A 58 14.11 9.70 21.79
N GLN A 59 15.24 10.21 21.31
CA GLN A 59 16.51 9.50 21.40
C GLN A 59 16.95 9.33 22.86
N ASN A 60 16.89 10.39 23.64
CA ASN A 60 17.40 10.39 25.01
C ASN A 60 16.49 9.63 26.00
N HIS A 61 15.17 9.69 25.79
CA HIS A 61 14.22 9.14 26.76
C HIS A 61 13.62 7.80 26.33
N LEU A 62 13.54 7.53 25.02
CA LEU A 62 12.95 6.29 24.51
C LEU A 62 13.90 5.45 23.65
N GLY A 63 15.17 5.86 23.53
CA GLY A 63 16.18 5.10 22.83
C GLY A 63 16.00 5.04 21.30
N PHE A 64 15.25 5.98 20.71
CA PHE A 64 15.14 6.05 19.28
C PHE A 64 16.50 6.31 18.65
N ASN A 65 16.80 5.59 17.56
CA ASN A 65 17.97 5.89 16.78
C ASN A 65 17.59 6.87 15.67
N THR A 66 17.83 8.16 15.91
CA THR A 66 17.38 9.23 15.04
C THR A 66 18.49 9.73 14.13
N ASN A 67 18.09 10.14 12.93
CA ASN A 67 18.89 10.96 12.01
C ASN A 67 18.14 12.27 11.71
N GLN A 68 18.59 13.02 10.70
CA GLN A 68 17.97 14.29 10.32
C GLN A 68 16.51 14.18 9.85
N TYR A 69 16.08 12.99 9.42
CA TYR A 69 14.72 12.71 8.92
C TYR A 69 13.80 12.09 9.98
N GLY A 70 14.34 11.58 11.07
CA GLY A 70 13.58 10.90 12.13
C GLY A 70 14.16 9.56 12.51
N SER A 71 13.36 8.53 12.64
CA SER A 71 13.76 7.15 12.98
C SER A 71 13.02 6.15 12.10
N VAL A 72 13.63 4.97 11.90
CA VAL A 72 13.04 3.90 11.10
C VAL A 72 12.84 2.66 11.98
N PHE A 73 11.64 2.10 11.93
CA PHE A 73 11.31 0.82 12.56
C PHE A 73 11.31 -0.27 11.51
N GLU A 74 12.12 -1.31 11.70
CA GLU A 74 12.11 -2.51 10.88
C GLU A 74 11.14 -3.54 11.46
N TRP A 75 10.38 -4.20 10.59
CA TRP A 75 9.48 -5.29 10.95
C TRP A 75 9.43 -6.35 9.86
N ARG A 76 8.75 -7.46 10.11
CA ARG A 76 8.56 -8.52 9.11
C ARG A 76 7.16 -8.45 8.52
N GLN A 77 7.08 -8.60 7.18
CA GLN A 77 5.81 -8.50 6.48
C GLN A 77 4.90 -9.69 6.82
N GLY A 78 3.63 -9.42 7.14
CA GLY A 78 2.69 -10.47 7.54
C GLY A 78 2.32 -11.45 6.41
N SER A 79 2.51 -11.04 5.16
CA SER A 79 2.31 -11.91 3.98
C SER A 79 3.52 -12.81 3.68
N ASP A 80 4.72 -12.38 4.09
CA ASP A 80 5.97 -13.10 3.89
C ASP A 80 6.98 -12.66 4.95
N SER A 81 7.17 -13.47 5.98
CA SER A 81 8.05 -13.17 7.11
C SER A 81 9.54 -13.15 6.75
N THR A 82 9.92 -13.56 5.54
CA THR A 82 11.30 -13.43 5.05
C THR A 82 11.60 -12.00 4.58
N LYS A 83 10.56 -11.23 4.24
CA LYS A 83 10.69 -9.87 3.76
C LYS A 83 10.64 -8.86 4.90
N LYS A 84 11.51 -7.87 4.80
CA LYS A 84 11.49 -6.72 5.70
C LYS A 84 10.43 -5.71 5.27
N GLY A 85 9.87 -5.02 6.25
CA GLY A 85 9.08 -3.83 6.07
C GLY A 85 9.64 -2.72 6.94
N PHE A 86 9.39 -1.48 6.57
CA PHE A 86 9.91 -0.31 7.26
C PHE A 86 8.78 0.69 7.53
N THR A 87 8.83 1.31 8.71
CA THR A 87 7.97 2.43 9.08
C THR A 87 8.86 3.60 9.47
N GLN A 88 8.74 4.69 8.73
CA GLN A 88 9.43 5.96 9.01
C GLN A 88 8.66 6.76 10.05
N TRP A 89 9.29 7.17 11.13
CA TRP A 89 8.78 8.14 12.09
C TRP A 89 9.48 9.49 11.85
N SER A 90 8.71 10.52 11.50
CA SER A 90 9.29 11.82 11.11
C SER A 90 8.53 12.99 11.74
N PRO A 91 9.16 13.75 12.64
CA PRO A 91 8.67 15.06 13.02
C PRO A 91 9.00 16.10 11.95
N PHE A 92 8.01 16.87 11.54
CA PHE A 92 8.12 17.99 10.61
C PHE A 92 7.97 19.32 11.37
N SER A 93 8.51 20.41 10.80
CA SER A 93 8.23 21.75 11.30
C SER A 93 6.72 22.04 11.26
N GLU A 94 6.19 22.75 12.26
CA GLU A 94 4.80 23.21 12.26
C GLU A 94 4.47 24.08 11.04
N THR A 95 5.48 24.73 10.43
CA THR A 95 5.32 25.56 9.24
C THR A 95 5.40 24.79 7.93
N THR A 96 5.56 23.46 7.97
CA THR A 96 5.64 22.65 6.74
C THR A 96 4.37 22.79 5.92
N LYS A 97 4.56 22.89 4.60
CA LYS A 97 3.46 22.81 3.61
C LYS A 97 3.24 21.40 3.06
N TYR A 98 4.06 20.46 3.48
CA TYR A 98 4.00 19.10 2.94
C TYR A 98 2.65 18.41 3.18
N PHE A 99 1.93 18.80 4.24
CA PHE A 99 0.62 18.24 4.57
C PHE A 99 -0.54 18.94 3.85
N GLU A 100 -0.28 20.07 3.18
CA GLU A 100 -1.34 20.76 2.41
C GLU A 100 -1.92 19.87 1.30
N PRO A 101 -3.21 19.97 0.99
CA PRO A 101 -4.18 20.94 1.51
C PRO A 101 -4.83 20.54 2.85
N SER A 102 -4.43 19.43 3.48
CA SER A 102 -4.94 19.07 4.81
C SER A 102 -4.52 20.10 5.87
N THR A 103 -5.45 20.43 6.76
CA THR A 103 -5.22 21.30 7.93
C THR A 103 -4.78 20.53 9.18
N LYS A 104 -4.65 19.21 9.07
CA LYS A 104 -4.26 18.34 10.17
C LYS A 104 -2.76 18.41 10.43
N ASP A 105 -2.38 18.16 11.67
CA ASP A 105 -0.98 18.20 12.10
C ASP A 105 -0.26 16.86 11.95
N PHE A 106 -0.87 15.92 11.23
CA PHE A 106 -0.29 14.62 10.93
C PHE A 106 -0.62 14.18 9.51
N MET A 107 0.17 13.25 8.98
CA MET A 107 -0.08 12.50 7.77
C MET A 107 0.42 11.07 7.95
N ILE A 108 -0.38 10.10 7.52
CA ILE A 108 0.00 8.68 7.54
C ILE A 108 0.41 8.27 6.12
N ASN A 109 1.57 7.63 6.03
CA ASN A 109 1.99 6.93 4.84
C ASN A 109 1.58 5.46 4.94
N TYR A 110 0.85 4.97 3.96
CA TYR A 110 0.48 3.56 3.85
C TYR A 110 1.28 2.88 2.74
N ARG A 111 1.87 1.74 3.09
CA ARG A 111 2.51 0.85 2.11
C ARG A 111 1.44 0.14 1.30
N VAL A 112 1.64 0.11 -0.01
CA VAL A 112 0.70 -0.52 -0.95
C VAL A 112 1.46 -1.41 -1.94
N GLU A 113 0.73 -2.32 -2.57
CA GLU A 113 1.20 -3.07 -3.73
C GLU A 113 0.55 -2.49 -4.99
N ASN A 114 1.32 -2.39 -6.08
CA ASN A 114 0.86 -1.95 -7.39
C ASN A 114 0.09 -0.60 -7.34
N LEU A 115 0.84 0.45 -7.02
CA LEU A 115 0.28 1.79 -6.84
C LEU A 115 -0.46 2.30 -8.08
N GLU A 116 -0.01 1.96 -9.29
CA GLU A 116 -0.68 2.38 -10.53
C GLU A 116 -2.10 1.82 -10.64
N ASN A 117 -2.28 0.53 -10.32
CA ASN A 117 -3.61 -0.07 -10.35
C ASN A 117 -4.50 0.45 -9.22
N LEU A 118 -3.94 0.58 -8.02
CA LEU A 118 -4.65 1.17 -6.89
C LEU A 118 -5.09 2.60 -7.19
N PHE A 119 -4.21 3.41 -7.76
CA PHE A 119 -4.49 4.81 -8.12
C PHE A 119 -5.63 4.93 -9.14
N LYS A 120 -5.63 4.09 -10.20
CA LYS A 120 -6.74 4.03 -11.16
C LYS A 120 -8.05 3.63 -10.49
N GLN A 121 -8.01 2.65 -9.60
CA GLN A 121 -9.18 2.17 -8.88
C GLN A 121 -9.75 3.26 -7.97
N LEU A 122 -8.91 3.92 -7.15
CA LEU A 122 -9.32 5.00 -6.27
C LEU A 122 -9.94 6.18 -7.04
N LYS A 123 -9.36 6.52 -8.20
CA LYS A 123 -9.91 7.55 -9.08
C LYS A 123 -11.30 7.16 -9.61
N ASN A 124 -11.50 5.90 -10.00
CA ASN A 124 -12.80 5.41 -10.47
C ASN A 124 -13.84 5.33 -9.32
N GLU A 125 -13.39 5.11 -8.10
CA GLU A 125 -14.22 5.11 -6.88
C GLU A 125 -14.57 6.53 -6.40
N GLY A 126 -14.04 7.58 -7.05
CA GLY A 126 -14.31 8.99 -6.70
C GLY A 126 -13.51 9.51 -5.51
N VAL A 127 -12.42 8.82 -5.13
CA VAL A 127 -11.52 9.30 -4.09
C VAL A 127 -10.78 10.55 -4.58
N THR A 128 -10.65 11.55 -3.72
CA THR A 128 -9.92 12.78 -4.03
C THR A 128 -8.44 12.50 -4.17
N ILE A 129 -7.94 12.61 -5.40
CA ILE A 129 -6.51 12.49 -5.73
C ILE A 129 -5.89 13.90 -5.65
N LEU A 130 -4.74 14.02 -5.00
CA LEU A 130 -4.08 15.32 -4.78
C LEU A 130 -2.98 15.60 -5.80
N ASP A 131 -2.31 14.56 -6.30
CA ASP A 131 -1.19 14.68 -7.24
C ASP A 131 -1.07 13.48 -8.17
N SER A 132 -0.02 13.44 -8.99
CA SER A 132 0.34 12.29 -9.82
C SER A 132 1.32 11.37 -9.09
N ILE A 133 1.48 10.14 -9.59
CA ILE A 133 2.48 9.22 -9.07
C ILE A 133 3.88 9.76 -9.34
N GLU A 134 4.65 9.92 -8.29
CA GLU A 134 6.07 10.24 -8.33
C GLU A 134 6.92 8.99 -8.17
N ASN A 135 8.02 8.91 -8.92
CA ASN A 135 8.92 7.74 -8.93
C ASN A 135 10.29 8.14 -8.38
N TYR A 136 10.76 7.40 -7.37
CA TYR A 136 12.08 7.51 -6.78
C TYR A 136 12.75 6.15 -6.73
N ASP A 137 14.06 6.10 -6.52
CA ASP A 137 14.82 4.84 -6.42
C ASP A 137 14.28 3.93 -5.31
N TYR A 138 13.77 4.51 -4.22
CA TYR A 138 13.25 3.81 -3.03
C TYR A 138 11.73 3.58 -3.08
N GLY A 139 11.06 3.88 -4.19
CA GLY A 139 9.64 3.55 -4.37
C GLY A 139 8.84 4.62 -5.11
N LYS A 140 7.55 4.36 -5.24
CA LYS A 140 6.59 5.26 -5.88
C LYS A 140 5.65 5.83 -4.83
N PHE A 141 5.24 7.07 -5.02
CA PHE A 141 4.40 7.82 -4.08
C PHE A 141 3.26 8.52 -4.79
N ALA A 142 2.13 8.63 -4.11
CA ALA A 142 1.01 9.48 -4.51
C ALA A 142 0.21 9.88 -3.28
N HIS A 143 -0.51 10.99 -3.37
CA HIS A 143 -1.31 11.50 -2.26
C HIS A 143 -2.79 11.51 -2.59
N ILE A 144 -3.58 11.19 -1.58
CA ILE A 144 -5.05 11.23 -1.63
C ILE A 144 -5.58 11.97 -0.40
N MET A 145 -6.86 12.31 -0.43
CA MET A 145 -7.57 12.86 0.73
C MET A 145 -8.64 11.87 1.16
N ASP A 146 -8.74 11.62 2.46
CA ASP A 146 -9.87 10.87 3.00
C ASP A 146 -11.12 11.75 3.22
N ILE A 147 -12.21 11.12 3.68
CA ILE A 147 -13.50 11.78 3.89
C ILE A 147 -13.50 12.83 5.00
N GLU A 148 -12.50 12.82 5.89
CA GLU A 148 -12.34 13.77 7.00
C GLU A 148 -11.29 14.85 6.72
N GLY A 149 -10.74 14.86 5.49
CA GLY A 149 -9.72 15.82 5.08
C GLY A 149 -8.31 15.51 5.60
N ASN A 150 -8.02 14.26 5.94
CA ASN A 150 -6.66 13.85 6.22
C ASN A 150 -5.93 13.58 4.90
N LYS A 151 -4.77 14.20 4.70
CA LYS A 151 -3.88 13.82 3.60
C LYS A 151 -3.24 12.48 3.93
N ILE A 152 -3.29 11.57 2.97
CA ILE A 152 -2.71 10.23 3.04
C ILE A 152 -1.65 10.11 1.95
N GLU A 153 -0.48 9.62 2.30
CA GLU A 153 0.55 9.23 1.34
C GLU A 153 0.47 7.73 1.09
N LEU A 154 0.39 7.34 -0.18
CA LEU A 154 0.47 5.95 -0.62
C LEU A 154 1.88 5.68 -1.14
N TRP A 155 2.51 4.64 -0.64
CA TRP A 155 3.88 4.27 -0.98
C TRP A 155 3.98 2.83 -1.45
N GLU A 156 4.36 2.62 -2.72
CA GLU A 156 4.81 1.33 -3.21
C GLU A 156 6.34 1.24 -3.06
N PRO A 157 6.84 0.55 -2.02
CA PRO A 157 8.25 0.58 -1.67
C PRO A 157 9.12 -0.29 -2.58
N ASN A 158 10.33 0.20 -2.82
CA ASN A 158 11.49 -0.64 -3.14
C ASN A 158 12.28 -0.86 -1.84
N ASP A 159 11.90 -1.89 -1.08
CA ASP A 159 12.46 -2.14 0.25
C ASP A 159 13.99 -2.33 0.24
N ALA A 160 14.53 -2.95 -0.81
CA ALA A 160 15.98 -3.17 -0.92
C ALA A 160 16.75 -1.84 -1.12
N ALA A 161 16.20 -0.93 -1.91
CA ALA A 161 16.80 0.39 -2.11
C ALA A 161 16.62 1.26 -0.86
N TYR A 162 15.45 1.21 -0.22
CA TYR A 162 15.16 1.93 1.00
C TYR A 162 16.09 1.51 2.16
N GLU A 163 16.34 0.20 2.31
CA GLU A 163 17.28 -0.32 3.32
C GLU A 163 18.69 0.22 3.11
N LYS A 164 19.17 0.24 1.86
CA LYS A 164 20.49 0.81 1.52
C LYS A 164 20.57 2.29 1.84
N LEU A 165 19.53 3.05 1.53
CA LEU A 165 19.45 4.48 1.84
C LEU A 165 19.51 4.70 3.36
N GLY A 166 18.76 3.93 4.14
CA GLY A 166 18.77 3.98 5.61
C GLY A 166 20.15 3.72 6.21
N ILE A 167 20.89 2.75 5.68
CA ILE A 167 22.26 2.44 6.10
C ILE A 167 23.21 3.61 5.79
N GLN A 168 23.10 4.21 4.58
CA GLN A 168 23.95 5.36 4.18
C GLN A 168 23.69 6.60 5.04
N LEU A 169 22.47 6.81 5.49
CA LEU A 169 22.08 7.94 6.35
C LEU A 169 22.34 7.71 7.84
N GLY A 170 22.94 6.56 8.20
CA GLY A 170 23.26 6.23 9.58
C GLY A 170 22.05 5.90 10.44
N SER A 171 20.87 5.73 9.84
CA SER A 171 19.69 5.26 10.56
C SER A 171 19.84 3.78 10.87
N LYS A 172 20.19 3.45 12.12
CA LYS A 172 20.09 2.07 12.58
C LYS A 172 18.62 1.78 12.82
N THR A 173 18.16 0.69 12.27
CA THR A 173 16.82 0.16 12.48
C THR A 173 16.65 -0.24 13.95
N ILE A 174 15.63 0.29 14.58
CA ILE A 174 15.21 -0.17 15.91
C ILE A 174 14.49 -1.50 15.67
N LYS A 175 15.01 -2.58 16.25
CA LYS A 175 14.43 -3.92 16.19
C LYS A 175 13.35 -4.08 17.25
#